data_38f313fec63954571dbc7ac823762648
#
_entry.id   38f313fec63954571dbc7ac823762648
#
_cell.length_a   1.000
_cell.length_b   1.000
_cell.length_c   1.000
_cell.angle_alpha   90.00
_cell.angle_beta   90.00
_cell.angle_gamma   90.00
#
_symmetry.space_group_name_H-M   'P 1'
#
loop_
_entity.id
_entity.type
_entity.pdbx_description
1 polymer ?
#
loop_
_entity_poly.entity_id
_entity_poly.type
_entity_poly.pdbx_seq_one_letter_code
_entity_poly.pdbx_strand_id
1 'polypeptide(L)'
;MNTMYAQVSARTREIGTLRALGFSRRSILASFVIEALMLCLAGGLLGVIFTFLVFQLVLTKPTGTMNFRTFSEVLFNFRMTPPLIAGGIAFSLAMGVFGGFFPAWRAARLKITSALREV
;
A
#
# COMPACT_ATOMS: atom_id res chain seq x y z
N MET A 1 -7.19 8.75 -1.73
CA MET A 1 -7.64 9.36 -0.45
C MET A 1 -9.16 9.27 -0.25
N ASN A 2 -9.98 9.50 -1.28
CA ASN A 2 -11.46 9.49 -1.15
C ASN A 2 -12.03 8.12 -0.76
N THR A 3 -11.47 7.02 -1.25
CA THR A 3 -11.91 5.65 -0.96
C THR A 3 -11.69 5.25 0.50
N MET A 4 -10.59 5.68 1.13
CA MET A 4 -10.34 5.39 2.54
C MET A 4 -11.25 6.18 3.48
N TYR A 5 -11.62 7.41 3.12
CA TYR A 5 -12.63 8.15 3.89
C TYR A 5 -14.01 7.50 3.80
N ALA A 6 -14.39 6.97 2.63
CA ALA A 6 -15.63 6.22 2.46
C ALA A 6 -15.62 4.92 3.28
N GLN A 7 -14.50 4.19 3.33
CA GLN A 7 -14.36 2.99 4.15
C GLN A 7 -14.44 3.29 5.65
N VAL A 8 -13.80 4.38 6.12
CA VAL A 8 -13.89 4.79 7.53
C VAL A 8 -15.32 5.19 7.89
N SER A 9 -16.03 5.93 7.04
CA SER A 9 -17.43 6.30 7.29
C SER A 9 -18.35 5.08 7.26
N ALA A 10 -18.18 4.13 6.35
CA ALA A 10 -18.91 2.86 6.34
C ALA A 10 -18.70 2.03 7.62
N ARG A 11 -17.48 2.06 8.18
CA ARG A 11 -17.12 1.35 9.43
C ARG A 11 -17.31 2.16 10.71
N THR A 12 -17.85 3.39 10.61
CA THR A 12 -18.02 4.27 11.79
C THR A 12 -18.86 3.61 12.88
N ARG A 13 -19.90 2.87 12.49
CA ARG A 13 -20.77 2.14 13.41
C ARG A 13 -20.03 0.99 14.10
N GLU A 14 -19.22 0.23 13.39
CA GLU A 14 -18.39 -0.86 13.95
C GLU A 14 -17.37 -0.30 14.94
N ILE A 15 -16.73 0.82 14.60
CA ILE A 15 -15.79 1.51 15.50
C ILE A 15 -16.51 2.00 16.76
N GLY A 16 -17.73 2.52 16.61
CA GLY A 16 -18.57 2.95 17.73
C GLY A 16 -18.90 1.80 18.68
N THR A 17 -19.31 0.65 18.15
CA THR A 17 -19.60 -0.56 18.95
C THR A 17 -18.35 -1.12 19.63
N LEU A 18 -17.23 -1.21 18.96
CA LEU A 18 -15.97 -1.66 19.55
C LEU A 18 -15.54 -0.75 20.71
N ARG A 19 -15.73 0.57 20.57
CA ARG A 19 -15.43 1.51 21.64
C ARG A 19 -16.42 1.42 22.80
N ALA A 20 -17.68 1.15 22.55
CA ALA A 20 -18.70 0.92 23.58
C ALA A 20 -18.39 -0.35 24.39
N LEU A 21 -17.79 -1.37 23.76
CA LEU A 21 -17.30 -2.59 24.38
C LEU A 21 -16.00 -2.40 25.17
N GLY A 22 -15.43 -1.18 25.22
CA GLY A 22 -14.25 -0.86 26.01
C GLY A 22 -12.91 -0.93 25.28
N PHE A 23 -12.88 -1.17 23.98
CA PHE A 23 -11.63 -1.18 23.21
C PHE A 23 -10.96 0.21 23.22
N SER A 24 -9.65 0.24 23.44
CA SER A 24 -8.88 1.48 23.48
C SER A 24 -8.73 2.07 22.07
N ARG A 25 -8.58 3.40 22.00
CA ARG A 25 -8.31 4.10 20.73
C ARG A 25 -7.04 3.57 20.03
N ARG A 26 -6.04 3.20 20.82
CA ARG A 26 -4.77 2.65 20.31
C ARG A 26 -4.97 1.29 19.66
N SER A 27 -5.83 0.45 20.23
CA SER A 27 -6.15 -0.87 19.66
C SER A 27 -6.83 -0.74 18.30
N ILE A 28 -7.79 0.17 18.18
CA ILE A 28 -8.48 0.43 16.91
C ILE A 28 -7.50 0.98 15.85
N LEU A 29 -6.65 1.94 16.24
CA LEU A 29 -5.62 2.48 15.36
C LEU A 29 -4.67 1.39 14.89
N ALA A 30 -4.20 0.53 15.80
CA ALA A 30 -3.31 -0.57 15.48
C ALA A 30 -3.96 -1.55 14.47
N SER A 31 -5.23 -1.89 14.64
CA SER A 31 -5.94 -2.78 13.71
C SER A 31 -5.98 -2.21 12.29
N PHE A 32 -6.29 -0.93 12.13
CA PHE A 32 -6.31 -0.29 10.80
C PHE A 32 -4.91 -0.18 10.17
N VAL A 33 -3.89 0.11 10.98
CA VAL A 33 -2.51 0.18 10.48
C VAL A 33 -2.02 -1.21 10.05
N ILE A 34 -2.31 -2.25 10.84
CA ILE A 34 -1.96 -3.63 10.50
C ILE A 34 -2.69 -4.06 9.22
N GLU A 35 -3.98 -3.77 9.08
CA GLU A 35 -4.74 -4.05 7.86
C GLU A 35 -4.11 -3.38 6.64
N ALA A 36 -3.75 -2.10 6.75
CA ALA A 36 -3.08 -1.36 5.68
C ALA A 36 -1.71 -1.97 5.33
N LEU A 37 -0.91 -2.35 6.33
CA LEU A 37 0.38 -2.99 6.12
C LEU A 37 0.25 -4.35 5.42
N MET A 38 -0.72 -5.18 5.83
CA MET A 38 -0.98 -6.47 5.19
C MET A 38 -1.38 -6.31 3.73
N LEU A 39 -2.25 -5.35 3.42
CA LEU A 39 -2.65 -5.04 2.04
C LEU A 39 -1.47 -4.53 1.21
N CYS A 40 -0.64 -3.65 1.76
CA CYS A 40 0.54 -3.13 1.06
C CYS A 40 1.61 -4.21 0.88
N LEU A 41 1.79 -5.10 1.84
CA LEU A 41 2.69 -6.24 1.71
C LEU A 41 2.22 -7.20 0.61
N ALA A 42 0.94 -7.55 0.62
CA ALA A 42 0.35 -8.41 -0.42
C ALA A 42 0.47 -7.76 -1.81
N GLY A 43 0.13 -6.47 -1.93
CA GLY A 43 0.28 -5.71 -3.18
C GLY A 43 1.73 -5.60 -3.63
N GLY A 44 2.66 -5.36 -2.71
CA GLY A 44 4.10 -5.31 -2.98
C GLY A 44 4.65 -6.64 -3.49
N LEU A 45 4.27 -7.76 -2.86
CA LEU A 45 4.66 -9.10 -3.30
C LEU A 45 4.09 -9.43 -4.68
N LEU A 46 2.80 -9.16 -4.90
CA LEU A 46 2.17 -9.34 -6.21
C LEU A 46 2.85 -8.47 -7.28
N GLY A 47 3.21 -7.24 -6.95
CA GLY A 47 3.94 -6.34 -7.83
C GLY A 47 5.31 -6.91 -8.22
N VAL A 48 6.07 -7.45 -7.27
CA VAL A 48 7.37 -8.11 -7.53
C VAL A 48 7.19 -9.33 -8.44
N ILE A 49 6.22 -10.20 -8.13
CA ILE A 49 5.94 -11.41 -8.93
C ILE A 49 5.55 -11.00 -10.36
N PHE A 50 4.63 -10.04 -10.50
CA PHE A 50 4.18 -9.56 -11.81
C PHE A 50 5.34 -8.97 -12.62
N THR A 51 6.16 -8.13 -12.00
CA THR A 51 7.33 -7.55 -12.64
C THR A 51 8.31 -8.63 -13.08
N PHE A 52 8.56 -9.64 -12.23
CA PHE A 52 9.43 -10.76 -12.58
C PHE A 52 8.90 -11.55 -13.78
N LEU A 53 7.59 -11.84 -13.83
CA LEU A 53 6.97 -12.53 -14.96
C LEU A 53 7.06 -11.70 -16.25
N VAL A 54 6.80 -10.41 -16.19
CA VAL A 54 6.92 -9.51 -17.35
C VAL A 54 8.36 -9.47 -17.84
N PHE A 55 9.33 -9.39 -16.94
CA PHE A 55 10.76 -9.44 -17.30
C PHE A 55 11.13 -10.75 -17.98
N GLN A 56 10.67 -11.88 -17.47
CA GLN A 56 10.93 -13.20 -18.08
C GLN A 56 10.29 -13.33 -19.48
N LEU A 57 9.06 -12.83 -19.65
CA LEU A 57 8.31 -12.98 -20.92
C LEU A 57 8.75 -11.99 -22.01
N VAL A 58 8.99 -10.73 -21.63
CA VAL A 58 9.14 -9.63 -22.58
C VAL A 58 10.63 -9.27 -22.81
N LEU A 59 11.45 -9.34 -21.76
CA LEU A 59 12.82 -8.83 -21.77
C LEU A 59 13.90 -9.93 -21.81
N THR A 60 13.56 -11.13 -22.22
CA THR A 60 14.56 -12.20 -22.51
C THR A 60 15.50 -11.87 -23.67
N LYS A 61 15.18 -10.83 -24.46
CA LYS A 61 16.05 -10.32 -25.52
C LYS A 61 16.67 -8.99 -25.08
N PRO A 62 17.99 -8.78 -25.32
CA PRO A 62 18.58 -7.48 -25.05
C PRO A 62 17.87 -6.40 -25.88
N THR A 63 17.25 -5.46 -25.19
CA THR A 63 16.55 -4.35 -25.83
C THR A 63 17.60 -3.29 -26.16
N GLY A 64 18.05 -3.26 -27.40
CA GLY A 64 18.92 -2.22 -27.92
C GLY A 64 18.10 -1.03 -28.43
N THR A 65 18.46 0.18 -28.08
CA THR A 65 17.99 1.39 -28.73
C THR A 65 19.12 1.99 -29.56
N MET A 66 18.84 2.25 -30.85
CA MET A 66 19.77 2.98 -31.71
C MET A 66 19.79 4.46 -31.34
N ASN A 67 20.95 4.94 -30.98
CA ASN A 67 21.16 6.37 -30.82
C ASN A 67 21.41 6.97 -32.21
N PHE A 68 20.39 7.62 -32.79
CA PHE A 68 20.43 8.22 -34.14
C PHE A 68 21.51 9.32 -34.33
N ARG A 69 22.09 9.78 -33.22
CA ARG A 69 23.12 10.83 -33.27
C ARG A 69 24.54 10.27 -33.39
N THR A 70 24.78 9.08 -32.90
CA THR A 70 26.12 8.46 -32.87
C THR A 70 26.16 7.14 -33.63
N PHE A 71 25.04 6.67 -34.17
CA PHE A 71 24.88 5.35 -34.79
C PHE A 71 25.43 4.18 -33.94
N SER A 72 25.44 4.36 -32.61
CA SER A 72 25.87 3.34 -31.68
C SER A 72 24.67 2.65 -31.04
N GLU A 73 24.73 1.31 -30.95
CA GLU A 73 23.73 0.54 -30.20
C GLU A 73 24.04 0.63 -28.71
N VAL A 74 23.09 1.16 -27.94
CA VAL A 74 23.14 1.14 -26.47
C VAL A 74 22.33 -0.05 -25.97
N LEU A 75 23.01 -1.09 -25.52
CA LEU A 75 22.37 -2.26 -24.93
C LEU A 75 22.06 -2.02 -23.46
N PHE A 76 20.80 -1.97 -23.11
CA PHE A 76 20.35 -1.88 -21.72
C PHE A 76 20.19 -3.29 -21.15
N ASN A 77 20.98 -3.60 -20.11
CA ASN A 77 20.90 -4.84 -19.38
C ASN A 77 20.11 -4.60 -18.09
N PHE A 78 18.81 -4.80 -18.17
CA PHE A 78 17.96 -4.70 -16.98
C PHE A 78 18.08 -6.01 -16.16
N ARG A 79 18.55 -5.90 -14.93
CA ARG A 79 18.64 -7.03 -14.01
C ARG A 79 17.84 -6.75 -12.75
N MET A 80 16.99 -7.68 -12.36
CA MET A 80 16.37 -7.65 -11.04
C MET A 80 17.40 -8.06 -9.99
N THR A 81 17.84 -7.10 -9.20
CA THR A 81 18.79 -7.33 -8.11
C THR A 81 18.04 -7.44 -6.77
N PRO A 82 18.52 -8.27 -5.82
CA PRO A 82 17.90 -8.38 -4.50
C PRO A 82 17.70 -7.05 -3.77
N PRO A 83 18.64 -6.07 -3.81
CA PRO A 83 18.42 -4.77 -3.19
C PRO A 83 17.30 -3.96 -3.85
N LEU A 84 17.06 -4.12 -5.15
CA LEU A 84 15.95 -3.46 -5.83
C LEU A 84 14.59 -4.00 -5.34
N ILE A 85 14.48 -5.32 -5.18
CA ILE A 85 13.30 -5.99 -4.66
C ILE A 85 13.04 -5.55 -3.21
N ALA A 86 14.08 -5.57 -2.37
CA ALA A 86 13.99 -5.14 -0.99
C ALA A 86 13.58 -3.66 -0.87
N GLY A 87 14.13 -2.80 -1.72
CA GLY A 87 13.76 -1.38 -1.80
C GLY A 87 12.30 -1.19 -2.18
N GLY A 88 11.79 -1.94 -3.16
CA GLY A 88 10.38 -1.91 -3.57
C GLY A 88 9.43 -2.33 -2.46
N ILE A 89 9.75 -3.41 -1.74
CA ILE A 89 8.95 -3.88 -0.60
C ILE A 89 9.01 -2.87 0.54
N ALA A 90 10.17 -2.33 0.87
CA ALA A 90 10.32 -1.31 1.91
C ALA A 90 9.51 -0.04 1.57
N PHE A 91 9.55 0.40 0.31
CA PHE A 91 8.75 1.52 -0.17
C PHE A 91 7.25 1.23 -0.06
N SER A 92 6.80 0.04 -0.45
CA SER A 92 5.40 -0.40 -0.33
C SER A 92 4.92 -0.36 1.13
N LEU A 93 5.73 -0.86 2.06
CA LEU A 93 5.43 -0.83 3.50
C LEU A 93 5.39 0.61 4.04
N ALA A 94 6.33 1.47 3.64
CA ALA A 94 6.33 2.88 4.01
C ALA A 94 5.04 3.57 3.54
N MET A 95 4.62 3.35 2.29
CA MET A 95 3.37 3.86 1.75
C MET A 95 2.15 3.31 2.51
N GLY A 96 2.19 2.04 2.95
CA GLY A 96 1.17 1.43 3.79
C GLY A 96 1.02 2.13 5.14
N VAL A 97 2.13 2.43 5.80
CA VAL A 97 2.13 3.18 7.07
C VAL A 97 1.55 4.57 6.86
N PHE A 98 2.08 5.35 5.91
CA PHE A 98 1.60 6.71 5.66
C PHE A 98 0.14 6.75 5.19
N GLY A 99 -0.24 5.85 4.27
CA GLY A 99 -1.60 5.77 3.75
C GLY A 99 -2.63 5.31 4.77
N GLY A 100 -2.26 4.41 5.69
CA GLY A 100 -3.13 3.86 6.73
C GLY A 100 -3.18 4.72 8.00
N PHE A 101 -2.09 5.41 8.36
CA PHE A 101 -1.98 6.14 9.63
C PHE A 101 -2.97 7.31 9.75
N PHE A 102 -3.04 8.18 8.73
CA PHE A 102 -3.91 9.35 8.76
C PHE A 102 -5.41 9.00 8.91
N PRO A 103 -5.98 8.11 8.07
CA PRO A 103 -7.38 7.72 8.22
C PRO A 103 -7.62 6.93 9.52
N ALA A 104 -6.69 6.07 9.94
CA ALA A 104 -6.78 5.34 11.20
C ALA A 104 -6.79 6.27 12.42
N TRP A 105 -5.96 7.30 12.43
CA TRP A 105 -5.95 8.30 13.50
C TRP A 105 -7.27 9.05 13.56
N ARG A 106 -7.81 9.45 12.41
CA ARG A 106 -9.12 10.13 12.36
C ARG A 106 -10.24 9.22 12.86
N ALA A 107 -10.25 7.94 12.44
CA ALA A 107 -11.20 6.95 12.92
C ALA A 107 -11.14 6.76 14.46
N ALA A 108 -9.92 6.67 15.03
CA ALA A 108 -9.73 6.52 16.46
C ALA A 108 -10.20 7.75 17.30
N ARG A 109 -10.31 8.93 16.67
CA ARG A 109 -10.78 10.19 17.32
C ARG A 109 -12.27 10.41 17.23
N LEU A 110 -13.03 9.59 16.51
CA LEU A 110 -14.49 9.70 16.44
C LEU A 110 -15.11 9.62 17.83
N LYS A 111 -16.04 10.54 18.12
CA LYS A 111 -16.81 10.54 19.36
C LYS A 111 -17.88 9.45 19.28
N ILE A 112 -18.02 8.62 20.32
CA ILE A 112 -18.99 7.51 20.40
C ILE A 112 -20.42 8.03 20.17
N THR A 113 -20.72 9.21 20.70
CA THR A 113 -22.03 9.86 20.59
C THR A 113 -22.41 10.23 19.16
N SER A 114 -21.43 10.60 18.30
CA SER A 114 -21.67 10.90 16.88
C SER A 114 -21.86 9.63 16.05
N ALA A 115 -21.10 8.58 16.36
CA ALA A 115 -21.17 7.30 15.65
C ALA A 115 -22.48 6.54 15.87
N LEU A 116 -23.15 6.77 17.01
CA LEU A 116 -24.44 6.15 17.33
C LEU A 116 -25.66 7.01 16.92
N ARG A 117 -25.45 8.28 16.54
CA ARG A 117 -26.51 9.23 16.20
C ARG A 117 -26.75 9.38 14.69
N GLU A 118 -25.86 8.87 13.85
CA GLU A 118 -26.09 8.77 12.40
C GLU A 118 -27.03 7.59 12.10
N VAL A 119 -28.31 7.80 12.45
CA VAL A 119 -29.44 6.98 12.01
C VAL A 119 -30.32 7.88 11.16
#